data_121ce708b578d9e3e006aa4c708222ad
#
_entry.id   121ce708b578d9e3e006aa4c708222ad
#
_cell.length_a   1.000
_cell.length_b   1.000
_cell.length_c   1.000
_cell.angle_alpha   90.00
_cell.angle_beta   90.00
_cell.angle_gamma   90.00
#
_symmetry.space_group_name_H-M   'P 1'
#
loop_
_entity.id
_entity.type
_entity.pdbx_description
1 polymer ?
#
loop_
_entity_poly.entity_id
_entity_poly.type
_entity_poly.pdbx_seq_one_letter_code
_entity_poly.pdbx_strand_id
1 'polypeptide(L)'
;GQKSAREACGLVLDLIRQKKFAGRALLLAGGPGTGKTALALGMAHELGHKVPFCPMVGSEVYSSEVKKTEVLMENFRRAIGLRVRETKEVYEGELTELTPTEAENPLSGYGKTIVHVVIALKTVKGTKQLRLDPSIYESILKERITVGDVIYIEANTGAVKRVGRSDAYATEFDLEADEYVALPKGDVQKRKEVVQDVTLHDLDMANAKPQGGQDIMSVVSQLVKGRRTEVTDKLRNEINRVVDKYIQQGIAELVPGVLFIDEVHMLDMECFTYLNRALESTISPHVILATNRGQSTVRGTEFEGGLSAGVVAPHGIPLDLLDRCMIVRTLPYVEDEIRQVIRIRTATEGIAVSEDALNKLTELGKRTSLRFALQLLAPASVLT
;
A
#
# COMPACT_ATOMS: atom_id res chain seq x y z
N GLY A 1 -1.90 26.19 -10.15
CA GLY A 1 -2.41 26.02 -11.51
C GLY A 1 -3.59 25.06 -11.59
N GLN A 2 -4.17 24.88 -12.76
CA GLN A 2 -5.28 23.94 -13.04
C GLN A 2 -6.53 24.17 -12.17
N LYS A 3 -6.95 25.42 -11.96
CA LYS A 3 -8.05 25.76 -11.06
C LYS A 3 -9.35 24.99 -11.40
N SER A 4 -9.79 25.01 -12.66
CA SER A 4 -11.02 24.33 -13.11
C SER A 4 -10.93 22.82 -12.96
N ALA A 5 -9.78 22.22 -13.28
CA ALA A 5 -9.59 20.78 -13.12
C ALA A 5 -9.59 20.37 -11.64
N ARG A 6 -9.00 21.18 -10.75
CA ARG A 6 -9.06 20.93 -9.29
C ARG A 6 -10.47 21.04 -8.73
N GLU A 7 -11.22 22.05 -9.16
CA GLU A 7 -12.64 22.20 -8.77
C GLU A 7 -13.46 20.99 -9.22
N ALA A 8 -13.29 20.55 -10.47
CA ALA A 8 -13.96 19.36 -10.97
C ALA A 8 -13.57 18.10 -10.22
N CYS A 9 -12.27 17.91 -9.90
CA CYS A 9 -11.81 16.80 -9.07
C CYS A 9 -12.39 16.87 -7.65
N GLY A 10 -12.54 18.07 -7.07
CA GLY A 10 -13.22 18.29 -5.79
C GLY A 10 -14.67 17.81 -5.79
N LEU A 11 -15.42 18.15 -6.85
CA LEU A 11 -16.79 17.64 -7.02
C LEU A 11 -16.84 16.11 -7.09
N VAL A 12 -15.88 15.49 -7.79
CA VAL A 12 -15.78 14.01 -7.84
C VAL A 12 -15.50 13.43 -6.45
N LEU A 13 -14.62 14.04 -5.66
CA LEU A 13 -14.36 13.63 -4.29
C LEU A 13 -15.63 13.71 -3.41
N ASP A 14 -16.42 14.76 -3.55
CA ASP A 14 -17.69 14.88 -2.83
C ASP A 14 -18.69 13.79 -3.25
N LEU A 15 -18.76 13.43 -4.54
CA LEU A 15 -19.56 12.31 -5.01
C LEU A 15 -19.08 10.97 -4.45
N ILE A 16 -17.78 10.77 -4.33
CA ILE A 16 -17.19 9.58 -3.71
C ILE A 16 -17.57 9.50 -2.23
N ARG A 17 -17.42 10.60 -1.48
CA ARG A 17 -17.80 10.68 -0.06
C ARG A 17 -19.29 10.40 0.15
N GLN A 18 -20.14 10.84 -0.77
CA GLN A 18 -21.57 10.57 -0.78
C GLN A 18 -21.95 9.17 -1.29
N LYS A 19 -20.97 8.34 -1.66
CA LYS A 19 -21.18 7.00 -2.26
C LYS A 19 -22.01 7.01 -3.56
N LYS A 20 -21.98 8.11 -4.32
CA LYS A 20 -22.71 8.29 -5.59
C LYS A 20 -21.83 8.11 -6.82
N PHE A 21 -20.59 7.70 -6.65
CA PHE A 21 -19.62 7.54 -7.75
C PHE A 21 -19.43 6.06 -8.18
N ALA A 22 -20.19 5.12 -7.61
CA ALA A 22 -20.09 3.70 -7.94
C ALA A 22 -20.37 3.45 -9.45
N GLY A 23 -19.60 2.52 -10.05
CA GLY A 23 -19.73 2.16 -11.47
C GLY A 23 -19.20 3.19 -12.46
N ARG A 24 -18.53 4.23 -11.99
CA ARG A 24 -17.96 5.30 -12.81
C ARG A 24 -16.45 5.39 -12.64
N ALA A 25 -15.78 5.94 -13.66
CA ALA A 25 -14.37 6.26 -13.62
C ALA A 25 -14.16 7.77 -13.88
N LEU A 26 -13.03 8.30 -13.43
CA LEU A 26 -12.60 9.66 -13.75
C LEU A 26 -11.54 9.59 -14.86
N LEU A 27 -11.72 10.32 -15.93
CA LEU A 27 -10.73 10.45 -17.00
C LEU A 27 -10.09 11.84 -16.98
N LEU A 28 -8.78 11.88 -16.71
CA LEU A 28 -7.97 13.10 -16.81
C LEU A 28 -7.37 13.20 -18.22
N ALA A 29 -7.90 14.08 -19.04
CA ALA A 29 -7.48 14.26 -20.43
C ALA A 29 -6.71 15.57 -20.63
N GLY A 30 -5.52 15.51 -21.23
CA GLY A 30 -4.74 16.71 -21.53
C GLY A 30 -3.29 16.42 -21.91
N GLY A 31 -2.58 17.44 -22.34
CA GLY A 31 -1.20 17.35 -22.79
C GLY A 31 -0.24 16.77 -21.75
N PRO A 32 0.95 16.36 -22.15
CA PRO A 32 1.98 15.93 -21.20
C PRO A 32 2.41 17.08 -20.30
N GLY A 33 2.75 16.76 -19.05
CA GLY A 33 3.24 17.78 -18.08
C GLY A 33 2.18 18.73 -17.52
N THR A 34 0.88 18.47 -17.71
CA THR A 34 -0.22 19.30 -17.16
C THR A 34 -0.65 18.91 -15.75
N GLY A 35 0.06 17.99 -15.09
CA GLY A 35 -0.17 17.66 -13.67
C GLY A 35 -1.26 16.60 -13.43
N LYS A 36 -1.61 15.76 -14.39
CA LYS A 36 -2.64 14.69 -14.24
C LYS A 36 -2.34 13.75 -13.08
N THR A 37 -1.13 13.24 -13.01
CA THR A 37 -0.68 12.34 -11.91
C THR A 37 -0.70 13.05 -10.56
N ALA A 38 -0.32 14.34 -10.52
CA ALA A 38 -0.38 15.13 -9.29
C ALA A 38 -1.82 15.37 -8.81
N LEU A 39 -2.77 15.56 -9.74
CA LEU A 39 -4.19 15.67 -9.40
C LEU A 39 -4.71 14.35 -8.82
N ALA A 40 -4.38 13.20 -9.43
CA ALA A 40 -4.79 11.89 -8.94
C ALA A 40 -4.23 11.60 -7.55
N LEU A 41 -2.95 11.93 -7.33
CA LEU A 41 -2.31 11.78 -6.02
C LEU A 41 -2.95 12.70 -4.97
N GLY A 42 -3.23 13.96 -5.34
CA GLY A 42 -3.94 14.91 -4.49
C GLY A 42 -5.32 14.40 -4.07
N MET A 43 -6.08 13.82 -5.01
CA MET A 43 -7.37 13.20 -4.71
C MET A 43 -7.24 12.03 -3.74
N ALA A 44 -6.23 11.18 -3.90
CA ALA A 44 -5.99 10.06 -2.99
C ALA A 44 -5.66 10.54 -1.57
N HIS A 45 -4.85 11.59 -1.44
CA HIS A 45 -4.55 12.21 -0.13
C HIS A 45 -5.79 12.80 0.55
N GLU A 46 -6.67 13.45 -0.21
CA GLU A 46 -7.91 14.03 0.30
C GLU A 46 -8.94 12.97 0.74
N LEU A 47 -8.89 11.77 0.18
CA LEU A 47 -9.71 10.63 0.64
C LEU A 47 -9.24 10.08 1.97
N GLY A 48 -7.98 10.26 2.32
CA GLY A 48 -7.39 9.89 3.62
C GLY A 48 -6.04 9.19 3.49
N HIS A 49 -5.20 9.35 4.52
CA HIS A 49 -3.84 8.77 4.54
C HIS A 49 -3.81 7.23 4.56
N LYS A 50 -4.93 6.60 4.94
CA LYS A 50 -5.05 5.14 5.01
C LYS A 50 -5.72 4.52 3.79
N VAL A 51 -6.05 5.34 2.81
CA VAL A 51 -6.66 4.89 1.55
C VAL A 51 -5.56 4.39 0.62
N PRO A 52 -5.60 3.12 0.17
CA PRO A 52 -4.56 2.61 -0.72
C PRO A 52 -4.59 3.34 -2.07
N PHE A 53 -3.40 3.73 -2.53
CA PHE A 53 -3.21 4.32 -3.85
C PHE A 53 -2.33 3.40 -4.67
N CYS A 54 -2.87 2.87 -5.77
CA CYS A 54 -2.17 1.97 -6.67
C CYS A 54 -1.97 2.65 -8.03
N PRO A 55 -0.80 3.23 -8.31
CA PRO A 55 -0.46 3.75 -9.62
C PRO A 55 0.01 2.61 -10.53
N MET A 56 -0.43 2.63 -11.79
CA MET A 56 0.09 1.77 -12.85
C MET A 56 0.12 2.53 -14.17
N VAL A 57 0.95 2.06 -15.10
CA VAL A 57 1.00 2.56 -16.46
C VAL A 57 0.36 1.54 -17.41
N GLY A 58 -0.41 2.01 -18.39
CA GLY A 58 -1.09 1.12 -19.34
C GLY A 58 -0.16 0.14 -20.07
N SER A 59 1.11 0.49 -20.24
CA SER A 59 2.11 -0.40 -20.85
C SER A 59 2.57 -1.57 -19.96
N GLU A 60 2.43 -1.46 -18.62
CA GLU A 60 2.83 -2.52 -17.68
C GLU A 60 1.97 -3.77 -17.77
N VAL A 61 0.79 -3.65 -18.37
CA VAL A 61 -0.12 -4.78 -18.59
C VAL A 61 0.46 -5.81 -19.57
N TYR A 62 1.35 -5.37 -20.46
CA TYR A 62 1.97 -6.24 -21.47
C TYR A 62 3.18 -6.97 -20.89
N SER A 63 2.93 -8.09 -20.23
CA SER A 63 3.95 -9.02 -19.74
C SER A 63 3.98 -10.28 -20.59
N SER A 64 5.16 -10.87 -20.77
CA SER A 64 5.31 -12.18 -21.43
C SER A 64 4.95 -13.37 -20.52
N GLU A 65 4.91 -13.14 -19.20
CA GLU A 65 4.76 -14.20 -18.21
C GLU A 65 3.34 -14.34 -17.66
N VAL A 66 2.59 -13.22 -17.62
CA VAL A 66 1.28 -13.15 -16.96
C VAL A 66 0.24 -12.60 -17.95
N LYS A 67 -0.98 -13.12 -17.89
CA LYS A 67 -2.10 -12.62 -18.70
C LYS A 67 -2.40 -11.16 -18.37
N LYS A 68 -2.74 -10.36 -19.37
CA LYS A 68 -3.06 -8.93 -19.23
C LYS A 68 -4.17 -8.67 -18.19
N THR A 69 -5.23 -9.48 -18.26
CA THR A 69 -6.36 -9.38 -17.32
C THR A 69 -5.96 -9.71 -15.88
N GLU A 70 -4.97 -10.60 -15.69
CA GLU A 70 -4.44 -10.94 -14.38
C GLU A 70 -3.69 -9.76 -13.76
N VAL A 71 -2.83 -9.08 -14.54
CA VAL A 71 -2.12 -7.88 -14.08
C VAL A 71 -3.11 -6.80 -13.66
N LEU A 72 -4.20 -6.60 -14.42
CA LEU A 72 -5.25 -5.66 -14.05
C LEU A 72 -5.96 -6.08 -12.77
N MET A 73 -6.31 -7.36 -12.63
CA MET A 73 -6.96 -7.89 -11.42
C MET A 73 -6.09 -7.71 -10.18
N GLU A 74 -4.79 -8.01 -10.26
CA GLU A 74 -3.85 -7.79 -9.16
C GLU A 74 -3.84 -6.32 -8.72
N ASN A 75 -3.76 -5.38 -9.66
CA ASN A 75 -3.75 -3.95 -9.35
C ASN A 75 -5.09 -3.47 -8.80
N PHE A 76 -6.22 -3.99 -9.30
CA PHE A 76 -7.54 -3.74 -8.72
C PHE A 76 -7.60 -4.17 -7.25
N ARG A 77 -7.15 -5.37 -6.96
CA ARG A 77 -7.16 -5.91 -5.59
C ARG A 77 -6.15 -5.22 -4.67
N ARG A 78 -5.03 -4.75 -5.21
CA ARG A 78 -4.05 -3.91 -4.47
C ARG A 78 -4.61 -2.53 -4.13
N ALA A 79 -5.51 -2.01 -4.97
CA ALA A 79 -6.18 -0.75 -4.72
C ALA A 79 -7.37 -0.85 -3.73
N ILE A 80 -7.68 -2.04 -3.22
CA ILE A 80 -8.77 -2.24 -2.26
C ILE A 80 -8.16 -2.60 -0.91
N GLY A 81 -8.34 -1.71 0.06
CA GLY A 81 -7.93 -1.94 1.44
C GLY A 81 -9.00 -2.64 2.27
N LEU A 82 -8.55 -3.43 3.21
CA LEU A 82 -9.36 -4.05 4.24
C LEU A 82 -8.79 -3.66 5.60
N ARG A 83 -9.58 -3.00 6.42
CA ARG A 83 -9.25 -2.68 7.80
C ARG A 83 -9.84 -3.73 8.71
N VAL A 84 -8.97 -4.55 9.30
CA VAL A 84 -9.37 -5.60 10.24
C VAL A 84 -9.16 -5.11 11.66
N ARG A 85 -10.21 -5.19 12.48
CA ARG A 85 -10.17 -4.88 13.90
C ARG A 85 -10.18 -6.20 14.66
N GLU A 86 -9.07 -6.53 15.26
CA GLU A 86 -8.91 -7.75 16.04
C GLU A 86 -8.67 -7.39 17.51
N THR A 87 -9.48 -7.96 18.39
CA THR A 87 -9.23 -7.84 19.82
C THR A 87 -8.25 -8.93 20.22
N LYS A 88 -7.01 -8.55 20.51
CA LYS A 88 -5.97 -9.47 20.99
C LYS A 88 -5.83 -9.39 22.49
N GLU A 89 -5.69 -10.56 23.11
CA GLU A 89 -5.24 -10.63 24.50
C GLU A 89 -3.73 -10.53 24.53
N VAL A 90 -3.24 -9.60 25.33
CA VAL A 90 -1.82 -9.30 25.41
C VAL A 90 -1.39 -9.24 26.86
N TYR A 91 -0.16 -9.67 27.10
CA TYR A 91 0.55 -9.52 28.35
C TYR A 91 1.63 -8.47 28.18
N GLU A 92 1.56 -7.41 28.95
CA GLU A 92 2.50 -6.29 28.89
C GLU A 92 3.00 -5.99 30.31
N GLY A 93 4.31 -5.87 30.46
CA GLY A 93 4.93 -5.57 31.75
C GLY A 93 6.45 -5.58 31.68
N GLU A 94 7.05 -5.10 32.77
CA GLU A 94 8.50 -5.24 33.02
C GLU A 94 8.78 -6.69 33.39
N LEU A 95 9.77 -7.30 32.75
CA LEU A 95 10.25 -8.64 33.05
C LEU A 95 11.10 -8.60 34.32
N THR A 96 10.56 -9.11 35.43
CA THR A 96 11.26 -9.15 36.72
C THR A 96 11.95 -10.48 36.98
N GLU A 97 11.42 -11.57 36.44
CA GLU A 97 11.97 -12.93 36.60
C GLU A 97 11.83 -13.72 35.31
N LEU A 98 12.86 -14.46 34.97
CA LEU A 98 12.91 -15.37 33.84
C LEU A 98 13.57 -16.67 34.27
N THR A 99 12.79 -17.70 34.54
CA THR A 99 13.27 -18.99 35.06
C THR A 99 12.86 -20.13 34.11
N PRO A 100 13.76 -20.65 33.29
CA PRO A 100 13.51 -21.84 32.48
C PRO A 100 13.51 -23.08 33.39
N THR A 101 12.50 -23.93 33.27
CA THR A 101 12.41 -25.21 33.96
C THR A 101 12.91 -26.30 33.02
N GLU A 102 14.03 -26.92 33.40
CA GLU A 102 14.68 -28.00 32.66
C GLU A 102 14.16 -29.35 33.15
N ALA A 103 13.90 -30.30 32.25
CA ALA A 103 13.70 -31.70 32.58
C ALA A 103 14.59 -32.59 31.73
N GLU A 104 14.94 -33.77 32.28
CA GLU A 104 15.71 -34.78 31.53
C GLU A 104 14.92 -35.25 30.31
N ASN A 105 15.58 -35.37 29.18
CA ASN A 105 14.97 -35.79 27.93
C ASN A 105 14.56 -37.28 27.99
N PRO A 106 13.25 -37.64 27.98
CA PRO A 106 12.83 -39.01 28.16
C PRO A 106 13.17 -39.96 26.99
N LEU A 107 13.61 -39.38 25.85
CA LEU A 107 13.88 -40.18 24.63
C LEU A 107 15.34 -40.54 24.40
N SER A 108 16.30 -39.81 24.98
CA SER A 108 17.72 -40.03 24.70
C SER A 108 18.60 -40.22 25.91
N GLY A 109 18.10 -40.05 27.14
CA GLY A 109 18.89 -40.21 28.37
C GLY A 109 20.10 -39.25 28.54
N TYR A 110 20.42 -38.46 27.53
CA TYR A 110 21.48 -37.46 27.54
C TYR A 110 20.93 -36.15 27.00
N GLY A 111 20.94 -35.13 27.84
CA GLY A 111 20.55 -33.76 27.51
C GLY A 111 19.31 -33.29 28.27
N LYS A 112 19.32 -32.01 28.64
CA LYS A 112 18.20 -31.34 29.30
C LYS A 112 17.35 -30.62 28.26
N THR A 113 16.03 -30.80 28.32
CA THR A 113 15.08 -30.05 27.51
C THR A 113 14.28 -29.09 28.39
N ILE A 114 14.03 -27.90 27.88
CA ILE A 114 13.18 -26.91 28.55
C ILE A 114 11.73 -27.34 28.38
N VAL A 115 11.04 -27.59 29.46
CA VAL A 115 9.62 -28.04 29.44
C VAL A 115 8.69 -26.83 29.45
N HIS A 116 9.03 -25.84 30.24
CA HIS A 116 8.29 -24.58 30.33
C HIS A 116 9.18 -23.48 30.91
N VAL A 117 8.78 -22.24 30.70
CA VAL A 117 9.47 -21.07 31.21
C VAL A 117 8.50 -20.30 32.10
N VAL A 118 8.92 -19.98 33.30
CA VAL A 118 8.18 -19.12 34.21
C VAL A 118 8.74 -17.72 34.10
N ILE A 119 7.88 -16.77 33.78
CA ILE A 119 8.21 -15.35 33.76
C ILE A 119 7.33 -14.59 34.75
N ALA A 120 7.88 -13.56 35.39
CA ALA A 120 7.12 -12.63 36.17
C ALA A 120 7.09 -11.27 35.48
N LEU A 121 5.89 -10.77 35.19
CA LEU A 121 5.66 -9.47 34.59
C LEU A 121 5.07 -8.51 35.63
N LYS A 122 5.72 -7.35 35.77
CA LYS A 122 5.34 -6.30 36.70
C LYS A 122 4.76 -5.10 35.96
N THR A 123 3.66 -4.58 36.47
CA THR A 123 3.04 -3.32 36.03
C THR A 123 2.84 -2.41 37.24
N VAL A 124 2.34 -1.20 37.02
CA VAL A 124 2.00 -0.25 38.09
C VAL A 124 0.98 -0.84 39.08
N LYS A 125 0.06 -1.72 38.64
CA LYS A 125 -1.01 -2.31 39.47
C LYS A 125 -0.59 -3.59 40.21
N GLY A 126 0.43 -4.30 39.72
CA GLY A 126 0.86 -5.54 40.34
C GLY A 126 1.77 -6.40 39.47
N THR A 127 2.17 -7.53 40.04
CA THR A 127 3.02 -8.53 39.36
C THR A 127 2.20 -9.80 39.11
N LYS A 128 2.34 -10.39 37.93
CA LYS A 128 1.71 -11.66 37.57
C LYS A 128 2.77 -12.63 37.04
N GLN A 129 2.78 -13.83 37.59
CA GLN A 129 3.58 -14.92 37.05
C GLN A 129 2.84 -15.64 35.94
N LEU A 130 3.54 -15.93 34.84
CA LEU A 130 3.04 -16.62 33.68
C LEU A 130 3.92 -17.82 33.39
N ARG A 131 3.27 -18.94 33.02
CA ARG A 131 3.94 -20.14 32.53
C ARG A 131 3.82 -20.16 31.02
N LEU A 132 4.95 -20.15 30.32
CA LEU A 132 5.05 -20.05 28.87
C LEU A 132 5.58 -21.33 28.25
N ASP A 133 5.21 -21.54 27.00
CA ASP A 133 5.72 -22.62 26.16
C ASP A 133 7.21 -22.39 25.80
N PRO A 134 8.01 -23.45 25.64
CA PRO A 134 9.42 -23.33 25.24
C PRO A 134 9.66 -22.52 23.96
N SER A 135 8.74 -22.57 23.01
CA SER A 135 8.86 -21.79 21.75
C SER A 135 8.88 -20.28 21.97
N ILE A 136 8.18 -19.80 23.00
CA ILE A 136 8.18 -18.39 23.39
C ILE A 136 9.54 -17.99 23.99
N TYR A 137 10.20 -18.90 24.70
CA TYR A 137 11.54 -18.68 25.24
C TYR A 137 12.57 -18.47 24.13
N GLU A 138 12.51 -19.25 23.06
CA GLU A 138 13.36 -19.02 21.89
C GLU A 138 13.16 -17.63 21.28
N SER A 139 11.91 -17.16 21.25
CA SER A 139 11.56 -15.82 20.78
C SER A 139 12.15 -14.73 21.70
N ILE A 140 12.10 -14.94 23.03
CA ILE A 140 12.70 -14.04 24.02
C ILE A 140 14.22 -13.95 23.82
N LEU A 141 14.88 -15.07 23.57
CA LEU A 141 16.33 -15.10 23.31
C LEU A 141 16.70 -14.42 21.99
N LYS A 142 15.91 -14.60 20.94
CA LYS A 142 16.12 -13.94 19.64
C LYS A 142 16.05 -12.42 19.74
N GLU A 143 15.11 -11.92 20.51
CA GLU A 143 14.92 -10.47 20.77
C GLU A 143 15.89 -9.92 21.82
N ARG A 144 16.82 -10.76 22.36
CA ARG A 144 17.79 -10.39 23.40
C ARG A 144 17.19 -9.70 24.61
N ILE A 145 16.04 -10.18 25.05
CA ILE A 145 15.29 -9.62 26.18
C ILE A 145 15.97 -10.04 27.48
N THR A 146 16.21 -9.07 28.35
CA THR A 146 16.81 -9.27 29.68
C THR A 146 15.87 -8.84 30.80
N VAL A 147 16.14 -9.26 32.03
CA VAL A 147 15.40 -8.79 33.22
C VAL A 147 15.55 -7.28 33.32
N GLY A 148 14.45 -6.59 33.53
CA GLY A 148 14.34 -5.13 33.51
C GLY A 148 13.82 -4.52 32.21
N ASP A 149 13.64 -5.35 31.16
CA ASP A 149 13.03 -4.88 29.94
C ASP A 149 11.49 -4.91 30.02
N VAL A 150 10.86 -3.95 29.38
CA VAL A 150 9.41 -3.94 29.19
C VAL A 150 9.10 -4.74 27.93
N ILE A 151 8.31 -5.80 28.10
CA ILE A 151 7.94 -6.72 27.03
C ILE A 151 6.44 -6.75 26.76
N TYR A 152 6.13 -7.13 25.54
CA TYR A 152 4.78 -7.32 25.05
C TYR A 152 4.67 -8.73 24.47
N ILE A 153 3.71 -9.52 24.96
CA ILE A 153 3.47 -10.90 24.53
C ILE A 153 2.04 -11.02 24.04
N GLU A 154 1.83 -11.50 22.83
CA GLU A 154 0.49 -11.85 22.33
C GLU A 154 0.09 -13.26 22.79
N ALA A 155 -1.05 -13.36 23.48
CA ALA A 155 -1.52 -14.65 24.01
C ALA A 155 -1.79 -15.71 22.93
N ASN A 156 -2.31 -15.29 21.76
CA ASN A 156 -2.74 -16.20 20.71
C ASN A 156 -1.60 -16.71 19.82
N THR A 157 -0.61 -15.87 19.54
CA THR A 157 0.48 -16.17 18.61
C THR A 157 1.78 -16.53 19.30
N GLY A 158 1.89 -16.22 20.61
CA GLY A 158 3.16 -16.36 21.34
C GLY A 158 4.26 -15.39 20.87
N ALA A 159 3.90 -14.41 20.04
CA ALA A 159 4.85 -13.41 19.55
C ALA A 159 5.27 -12.47 20.69
N VAL A 160 6.59 -12.35 20.85
CA VAL A 160 7.20 -11.48 21.87
C VAL A 160 7.85 -10.30 21.17
N LYS A 161 7.65 -9.10 21.74
CA LYS A 161 8.31 -7.88 21.29
C LYS A 161 8.91 -7.14 22.48
N ARG A 162 10.17 -6.75 22.36
CA ARG A 162 10.82 -5.81 23.28
C ARG A 162 10.32 -4.41 23.01
N VAL A 163 9.78 -3.73 24.01
CA VAL A 163 9.31 -2.33 23.89
C VAL A 163 10.43 -1.37 24.24
N GLY A 164 11.23 -1.69 25.25
CA GLY A 164 12.36 -0.91 25.72
C GLY A 164 12.78 -1.36 27.11
N ARG A 165 13.75 -0.66 27.70
CA ARG A 165 14.20 -0.90 29.08
C ARG A 165 13.34 -0.10 30.04
N SER A 166 13.06 -0.62 31.25
CA SER A 166 12.29 0.11 32.25
C SER A 166 13.04 1.33 32.77
N ASP A 167 12.36 2.45 32.96
CA ASP A 167 12.91 3.69 33.54
C ASP A 167 13.54 3.47 34.92
N ALA A 168 13.13 2.41 35.64
CA ALA A 168 13.74 2.03 36.94
C ALA A 168 15.21 1.64 36.86
N TYR A 169 15.69 1.28 35.67
CA TYR A 169 17.08 0.90 35.39
C TYR A 169 17.85 1.98 34.63
N ALA A 170 17.27 3.17 34.45
CA ALA A 170 17.98 4.29 33.86
C ALA A 170 19.10 4.78 34.78
N THR A 171 20.35 4.68 34.34
CA THR A 171 21.51 5.24 35.02
C THR A 171 22.01 6.47 34.26
N GLU A 172 22.51 7.49 35.00
CA GLU A 172 22.99 8.77 34.41
C GLU A 172 24.18 8.62 33.42
N PHE A 173 24.75 7.41 33.30
CA PHE A 173 25.99 7.15 32.55
C PHE A 173 25.85 6.01 31.52
N ASP A 174 24.64 5.61 31.12
CA ASP A 174 24.46 4.60 30.08
C ASP A 174 24.90 5.16 28.71
N LEU A 175 25.98 4.61 28.18
CA LEU A 175 26.49 4.89 26.83
C LEU A 175 25.77 4.05 25.74
N GLU A 176 24.92 3.10 26.14
CA GLU A 176 24.14 2.30 25.22
C GLU A 176 22.84 3.06 24.88
N ALA A 177 22.52 3.14 23.59
CA ALA A 177 21.32 3.78 23.08
C ALA A 177 20.07 2.90 23.31
N ASP A 178 19.80 2.51 24.56
CA ASP A 178 18.57 1.82 24.92
C ASP A 178 17.41 2.81 25.04
N GLU A 179 16.26 2.43 24.49
CA GLU A 179 15.04 3.20 24.61
C GLU A 179 14.41 2.93 25.97
N TYR A 180 14.37 3.94 26.84
CA TYR A 180 13.77 3.83 28.17
C TYR A 180 12.27 4.08 28.08
N VAL A 181 11.49 3.19 28.69
CA VAL A 181 10.04 3.22 28.68
C VAL A 181 9.50 3.15 30.10
N ALA A 182 8.52 4.00 30.37
CA ALA A 182 7.83 3.99 31.67
C ALA A 182 7.08 2.68 31.89
N LEU A 183 6.94 2.29 33.15
CA LEU A 183 6.20 1.08 33.55
C LEU A 183 4.77 1.11 32.95
N PRO A 184 4.32 0.04 32.28
CA PRO A 184 2.98 -0.02 31.71
C PRO A 184 1.88 0.20 32.76
N LYS A 185 0.95 1.10 32.43
CA LYS A 185 -0.19 1.40 33.29
C LYS A 185 -1.29 0.34 33.12
N GLY A 186 -1.86 -0.14 34.21
CA GLY A 186 -2.95 -1.09 34.20
C GLY A 186 -2.54 -2.52 34.56
N ASP A 187 -3.40 -3.50 34.25
CA ASP A 187 -3.17 -4.90 34.56
C ASP A 187 -2.17 -5.52 33.56
N VAL A 188 -1.47 -6.58 33.98
CA VAL A 188 -0.53 -7.33 33.13
C VAL A 188 -1.26 -7.92 31.89
N GLN A 189 -2.46 -8.46 32.08
CA GLN A 189 -3.31 -8.99 31.03
C GLN A 189 -4.28 -7.93 30.57
N LYS A 190 -4.22 -7.57 29.30
CA LYS A 190 -5.09 -6.57 28.67
C LYS A 190 -5.69 -7.11 27.40
N ARG A 191 -6.90 -6.66 27.09
CA ARG A 191 -7.45 -6.80 25.76
C ARG A 191 -7.15 -5.53 24.99
N LYS A 192 -6.36 -5.67 23.92
CA LYS A 192 -5.98 -4.54 23.07
C LYS A 192 -6.61 -4.74 21.69
N GLU A 193 -7.32 -3.72 21.23
CA GLU A 193 -7.82 -3.68 19.88
C GLU A 193 -6.67 -3.30 18.94
N VAL A 194 -6.32 -4.22 18.05
CA VAL A 194 -5.30 -4.02 17.03
C VAL A 194 -5.99 -3.82 15.70
N VAL A 195 -5.75 -2.68 15.08
CA VAL A 195 -6.25 -2.36 13.76
C VAL A 195 -5.14 -2.63 12.75
N GLN A 196 -5.39 -3.55 11.83
CA GLN A 196 -4.49 -3.87 10.73
C GLN A 196 -5.11 -3.44 9.41
N ASP A 197 -4.38 -2.63 8.64
CA ASP A 197 -4.76 -2.24 7.29
C ASP A 197 -3.99 -3.15 6.31
N VAL A 198 -4.71 -3.99 5.56
CA VAL A 198 -4.17 -4.93 4.56
C VAL A 198 -4.89 -4.72 3.24
N THR A 199 -4.26 -5.09 2.11
CA THR A 199 -4.94 -5.07 0.82
C THR A 199 -5.51 -6.46 0.49
N LEU A 200 -6.52 -6.51 -0.40
CA LEU A 200 -7.04 -7.80 -0.87
C LEU A 200 -5.98 -8.61 -1.60
N HIS A 201 -5.05 -7.93 -2.29
CA HIS A 201 -3.92 -8.58 -2.95
C HIS A 201 -2.97 -9.26 -1.94
N ASP A 202 -2.71 -8.63 -0.80
CA ASP A 202 -1.86 -9.21 0.26
C ASP A 202 -2.49 -10.49 0.82
N LEU A 203 -3.82 -10.51 0.98
CA LEU A 203 -4.56 -11.70 1.38
C LEU A 203 -4.49 -12.81 0.32
N ASP A 204 -4.61 -12.46 -0.96
CA ASP A 204 -4.46 -13.42 -2.06
C ASP A 204 -3.06 -14.05 -2.05
N MET A 205 -2.02 -13.24 -1.91
CA MET A 205 -0.64 -13.71 -1.88
C MET A 205 -0.31 -14.54 -0.64
N ALA A 206 -0.86 -14.18 0.51
CA ALA A 206 -0.68 -14.95 1.75
C ALA A 206 -1.30 -16.34 1.65
N ASN A 207 -2.47 -16.45 1.00
CA ASN A 207 -3.18 -17.72 0.83
C ASN A 207 -2.73 -18.51 -0.41
N ALA A 208 -2.08 -17.88 -1.39
CA ALA A 208 -1.53 -18.55 -2.56
C ALA A 208 -0.25 -19.35 -2.26
N LYS A 209 0.46 -19.02 -1.16
CA LYS A 209 1.61 -19.80 -0.71
C LYS A 209 1.11 -21.13 -0.15
N PRO A 210 1.56 -22.29 -0.66
CA PRO A 210 1.17 -23.58 -0.11
C PRO A 210 1.59 -23.64 1.36
N GLN A 211 0.61 -23.65 2.25
CA GLN A 211 0.81 -24.00 3.65
C GLN A 211 1.04 -25.50 3.70
N GLY A 212 2.24 -25.94 3.64
CA GLY A 212 2.40 -27.34 3.78
C GLY A 212 3.77 -27.87 3.41
N GLY A 213 4.34 -28.52 4.40
CA GLY A 213 5.34 -29.55 4.24
C GLY A 213 6.75 -29.00 4.15
N GLN A 214 7.49 -29.23 5.19
CA GLN A 214 8.95 -29.22 5.22
C GLN A 214 9.55 -30.31 4.29
N ASP A 215 8.89 -30.62 3.19
CA ASP A 215 9.39 -31.56 2.20
C ASP A 215 10.42 -30.86 1.33
N ILE A 216 11.63 -31.41 1.32
CA ILE A 216 12.77 -30.98 0.51
C ILE A 216 12.38 -30.81 -0.96
N MET A 217 11.43 -31.60 -1.46
CA MET A 217 10.87 -31.50 -2.81
C MET A 217 10.08 -30.20 -3.04
N SER A 218 9.40 -29.65 -2.03
CA SER A 218 8.68 -28.38 -2.15
C SER A 218 9.65 -27.20 -2.21
N VAL A 219 10.74 -27.25 -1.45
CA VAL A 219 11.82 -26.24 -1.48
C VAL A 219 12.57 -26.26 -2.80
N VAL A 220 12.87 -27.43 -3.34
CA VAL A 220 13.52 -27.57 -4.65
C VAL A 220 12.60 -27.11 -5.78
N SER A 221 11.30 -27.39 -5.71
CA SER A 221 10.34 -26.90 -6.71
C SER A 221 10.15 -25.39 -6.67
N GLN A 222 10.31 -24.75 -5.51
CA GLN A 222 10.33 -23.29 -5.37
C GLN A 222 11.58 -22.65 -5.94
N LEU A 223 12.74 -23.31 -5.82
CA LEU A 223 14.01 -22.85 -6.36
C LEU A 223 14.10 -23.00 -7.89
N VAL A 224 13.49 -24.05 -8.45
CA VAL A 224 13.51 -24.36 -9.90
C VAL A 224 12.40 -23.63 -10.65
N LYS A 225 11.25 -23.37 -10.01
CA LYS A 225 10.16 -22.56 -10.56
C LYS A 225 10.16 -21.19 -9.91
N GLY A 226 10.96 -20.28 -10.39
CA GLY A 226 10.85 -18.83 -10.13
C GLY A 226 9.56 -18.21 -10.72
N ARG A 227 8.50 -19.02 -10.91
CA ARG A 227 7.19 -18.59 -11.36
C ARG A 227 6.44 -17.96 -10.20
N ARG A 228 6.01 -16.72 -10.41
CA ARG A 228 4.96 -16.09 -9.62
C ARG A 228 3.81 -17.10 -9.51
N THR A 229 3.38 -17.38 -8.29
CA THR A 229 2.24 -18.28 -8.05
C THR A 229 1.00 -17.60 -8.59
N GLU A 230 0.44 -18.11 -9.68
CA GLU A 230 -0.81 -17.58 -10.24
C GLU A 230 -1.93 -17.83 -9.22
N VAL A 231 -2.60 -16.76 -8.83
CA VAL A 231 -3.76 -16.82 -7.94
C VAL A 231 -4.96 -17.24 -8.76
N THR A 232 -5.53 -18.41 -8.46
CA THR A 232 -6.69 -18.91 -9.20
C THR A 232 -7.96 -18.13 -8.84
N ASP A 233 -8.89 -17.98 -9.80
CA ASP A 233 -10.18 -17.32 -9.56
C ASP A 233 -11.01 -18.02 -8.46
N LYS A 234 -10.85 -19.33 -8.29
CA LYS A 234 -11.48 -20.07 -7.19
C LYS A 234 -11.01 -19.57 -5.84
N LEU A 235 -9.71 -19.42 -5.66
CA LEU A 235 -9.12 -18.91 -4.42
C LEU A 235 -9.59 -17.48 -4.12
N ARG A 236 -9.63 -16.61 -5.13
CA ARG A 236 -10.14 -15.25 -4.98
C ARG A 236 -11.60 -15.20 -4.54
N ASN A 237 -12.43 -16.07 -5.12
CA ASN A 237 -13.83 -16.18 -4.74
C ASN A 237 -14.01 -16.68 -3.30
N GLU A 238 -13.16 -17.61 -2.84
CA GLU A 238 -13.16 -18.05 -1.46
C GLU A 238 -12.73 -16.93 -0.50
N ILE A 239 -11.67 -16.21 -0.85
CA ILE A 239 -11.21 -15.04 -0.07
C ILE A 239 -12.30 -13.98 0.00
N ASN A 240 -12.97 -13.67 -1.11
CA ASN A 240 -14.07 -12.71 -1.12
C ASN A 240 -15.21 -13.14 -0.17
N ARG A 241 -15.58 -14.42 -0.17
CA ARG A 241 -16.59 -14.96 0.76
C ARG A 241 -16.17 -14.82 2.23
N VAL A 242 -14.90 -15.07 2.53
CA VAL A 242 -14.37 -14.90 3.90
C VAL A 242 -14.37 -13.44 4.30
N VAL A 243 -13.96 -12.55 3.41
CA VAL A 243 -13.96 -11.10 3.63
C VAL A 243 -15.39 -10.59 3.87
N ASP A 244 -16.35 -10.99 3.03
CA ASP A 244 -17.76 -10.63 3.20
C ASP A 244 -18.31 -11.09 4.56
N LYS A 245 -17.92 -12.29 5.00
CA LYS A 245 -18.29 -12.81 6.32
C LYS A 245 -17.71 -11.95 7.45
N TYR A 246 -16.45 -11.53 7.34
CA TYR A 246 -15.83 -10.66 8.34
C TYR A 246 -16.45 -9.26 8.37
N ILE A 247 -16.86 -8.73 7.22
CA ILE A 247 -17.58 -7.47 7.13
C ILE A 247 -18.96 -7.58 7.80
N GLN A 248 -19.69 -8.67 7.55
CA GLN A 248 -21.00 -8.93 8.19
C GLN A 248 -20.88 -9.09 9.71
N GLN A 249 -19.77 -9.63 10.20
CA GLN A 249 -19.49 -9.76 11.64
C GLN A 249 -19.01 -8.44 12.27
N GLY A 250 -18.77 -7.39 11.48
CA GLY A 250 -18.25 -6.12 11.98
C GLY A 250 -16.77 -6.14 12.38
N ILE A 251 -16.05 -7.23 12.08
CA ILE A 251 -14.62 -7.40 12.39
C ILE A 251 -13.76 -6.67 11.36
N ALA A 252 -14.23 -6.58 10.11
CA ALA A 252 -13.52 -5.95 9.02
C ALA A 252 -14.35 -4.85 8.34
N GLU A 253 -13.67 -3.81 7.87
CA GLU A 253 -14.24 -2.70 7.12
C GLU A 253 -13.52 -2.58 5.78
N LEU A 254 -14.30 -2.53 4.68
CA LEU A 254 -13.75 -2.33 3.34
C LEU A 254 -13.42 -0.85 3.14
N VAL A 255 -12.20 -0.57 2.72
CA VAL A 255 -11.72 0.77 2.39
C VAL A 255 -11.39 0.81 0.90
N PRO A 256 -12.35 1.25 0.04
CA PRO A 256 -12.06 1.37 -1.38
C PRO A 256 -11.00 2.45 -1.59
N GLY A 257 -9.92 2.07 -2.24
CA GLY A 257 -8.81 2.95 -2.57
C GLY A 257 -8.89 3.50 -3.98
N VAL A 258 -7.80 4.02 -4.48
CA VAL A 258 -7.69 4.65 -5.79
C VAL A 258 -6.76 3.83 -6.68
N LEU A 259 -7.27 3.36 -7.80
CA LEU A 259 -6.49 2.81 -8.90
C LEU A 259 -6.25 3.90 -9.94
N PHE A 260 -5.01 4.29 -10.13
CA PHE A 260 -4.62 5.27 -11.13
C PHE A 260 -3.93 4.59 -12.31
N ILE A 261 -4.51 4.71 -13.51
CA ILE A 261 -3.94 4.14 -14.75
C ILE A 261 -3.48 5.29 -15.64
N ASP A 262 -2.17 5.48 -15.72
CA ASP A 262 -1.59 6.46 -16.67
C ASP A 262 -1.44 5.84 -18.06
N GLU A 263 -1.47 6.69 -19.09
CA GLU A 263 -1.40 6.28 -20.49
C GLU A 263 -2.44 5.20 -20.85
N VAL A 264 -3.68 5.38 -20.43
CA VAL A 264 -4.76 4.39 -20.61
C VAL A 264 -4.98 4.00 -22.09
N HIS A 265 -4.65 4.88 -23.03
CA HIS A 265 -4.72 4.61 -24.49
C HIS A 265 -3.77 3.50 -24.95
N MET A 266 -2.84 3.06 -24.09
CA MET A 266 -1.96 1.92 -24.37
C MET A 266 -2.66 0.57 -24.14
N LEU A 267 -3.78 0.54 -23.45
CA LEU A 267 -4.59 -0.67 -23.24
C LEU A 267 -5.26 -1.12 -24.53
N ASP A 268 -5.54 -2.41 -24.64
CA ASP A 268 -6.28 -3.02 -25.75
C ASP A 268 -7.74 -3.28 -25.40
N MET A 269 -8.51 -3.71 -26.41
CA MET A 269 -9.96 -3.94 -26.29
C MET A 269 -10.31 -4.98 -25.22
N GLU A 270 -9.45 -6.00 -25.02
CA GLU A 270 -9.64 -7.01 -23.99
C GLU A 270 -9.56 -6.39 -22.57
N CYS A 271 -8.57 -5.54 -22.36
CA CYS A 271 -8.40 -4.80 -21.11
C CYS A 271 -9.55 -3.85 -20.83
N PHE A 272 -10.05 -3.14 -21.85
CA PHE A 272 -11.20 -2.24 -21.71
C PHE A 272 -12.49 -2.99 -21.36
N THR A 273 -12.72 -4.14 -21.98
CA THR A 273 -13.86 -5.01 -21.65
C THR A 273 -13.78 -5.50 -20.20
N TYR A 274 -12.58 -5.87 -19.77
CA TYR A 274 -12.34 -6.24 -18.37
C TYR A 274 -12.64 -5.07 -17.41
N LEU A 275 -12.14 -3.86 -17.71
CA LEU A 275 -12.39 -2.66 -16.90
C LEU A 275 -13.89 -2.35 -16.77
N ASN A 276 -14.65 -2.44 -17.86
CA ASN A 276 -16.11 -2.25 -17.85
C ASN A 276 -16.79 -3.19 -16.85
N ARG A 277 -16.41 -4.48 -16.86
CA ARG A 277 -16.96 -5.46 -15.94
C ARG A 277 -16.51 -5.21 -14.50
N ALA A 278 -15.24 -4.82 -14.31
CA ALA A 278 -14.68 -4.58 -12.98
C ALA A 278 -15.30 -3.35 -12.29
N LEU A 279 -15.66 -2.31 -13.06
CA LEU A 279 -16.37 -1.13 -12.54
C LEU A 279 -17.77 -1.45 -12.01
N GLU A 280 -18.42 -2.48 -12.54
CA GLU A 280 -19.75 -2.93 -12.09
C GLU A 280 -19.71 -3.80 -10.82
N SER A 281 -18.51 -4.23 -10.39
CA SER A 281 -18.37 -5.02 -9.20
C SER A 281 -18.76 -4.24 -7.95
N THR A 282 -19.38 -4.92 -6.98
CA THR A 282 -19.72 -4.35 -5.67
C THR A 282 -18.46 -3.94 -4.88
N ILE A 283 -17.37 -4.65 -5.10
CA ILE A 283 -16.05 -4.39 -4.51
C ILE A 283 -15.16 -3.83 -5.61
N SER A 284 -15.19 -2.52 -5.80
CA SER A 284 -14.42 -1.82 -6.82
C SER A 284 -13.69 -0.63 -6.22
N PRO A 285 -12.42 -0.39 -6.56
CA PRO A 285 -11.72 0.83 -6.20
C PRO A 285 -12.23 2.01 -7.02
N HIS A 286 -11.87 3.22 -6.61
CA HIS A 286 -12.09 4.41 -7.43
C HIS A 286 -11.08 4.46 -8.56
N VAL A 287 -11.54 4.33 -9.79
CA VAL A 287 -10.68 4.28 -10.98
C VAL A 287 -10.47 5.67 -11.54
N ILE A 288 -9.21 6.08 -11.64
CA ILE A 288 -8.77 7.33 -12.28
C ILE A 288 -7.90 6.98 -13.47
N LEU A 289 -8.34 7.36 -14.65
CA LEU A 289 -7.65 7.14 -15.91
C LEU A 289 -6.96 8.44 -16.36
N ALA A 290 -5.79 8.35 -16.96
CA ALA A 290 -5.11 9.51 -17.54
C ALA A 290 -4.69 9.24 -18.99
N THR A 291 -4.87 10.25 -19.84
CA THR A 291 -4.47 10.17 -21.25
C THR A 291 -3.93 11.50 -21.74
N ASN A 292 -3.01 11.43 -22.67
CA ASN A 292 -2.46 12.58 -23.42
C ASN A 292 -2.85 12.56 -24.91
N ARG A 293 -3.66 11.56 -25.35
CA ARG A 293 -4.09 11.42 -26.74
C ARG A 293 -5.43 12.13 -26.96
N GLY A 294 -5.59 12.64 -28.20
CA GLY A 294 -6.87 13.13 -28.70
C GLY A 294 -7.64 12.01 -29.39
N GLN A 295 -8.00 12.21 -30.68
CA GLN A 295 -8.53 11.14 -31.52
C GLN A 295 -7.41 10.14 -31.83
N SER A 296 -7.63 8.86 -31.52
CA SER A 296 -6.66 7.80 -31.84
C SER A 296 -7.35 6.46 -32.04
N THR A 297 -6.68 5.54 -32.71
CA THR A 297 -7.18 4.17 -32.89
C THR A 297 -7.14 3.41 -31.55
N VAL A 298 -8.19 2.62 -31.29
CA VAL A 298 -8.25 1.72 -30.14
C VAL A 298 -7.38 0.50 -30.47
N ARG A 299 -6.42 0.20 -29.60
CA ARG A 299 -5.55 -0.97 -29.78
C ARG A 299 -6.33 -2.27 -29.72
N GLY A 300 -5.93 -3.24 -30.55
CA GLY A 300 -6.61 -4.54 -30.65
C GLY A 300 -7.82 -4.53 -31.60
N THR A 301 -8.12 -3.41 -32.27
CA THR A 301 -9.12 -3.34 -33.33
C THR A 301 -8.48 -3.38 -34.72
N GLU A 302 -7.16 -3.36 -34.81
CA GLU A 302 -6.40 -3.46 -36.05
C GLU A 302 -6.38 -4.92 -36.51
N PHE A 303 -7.07 -5.23 -37.62
CA PHE A 303 -6.96 -6.56 -38.23
C PHE A 303 -5.64 -6.67 -39.00
N GLU A 304 -4.88 -7.70 -38.75
CA GLU A 304 -3.74 -8.14 -39.57
C GLU A 304 -4.25 -8.58 -40.98
N GLY A 305 -4.42 -7.64 -41.89
CA GLY A 305 -4.94 -7.95 -43.20
C GLY A 305 -5.20 -6.75 -44.10
N GLY A 306 -4.84 -5.57 -43.71
CA GLY A 306 -4.62 -4.43 -44.59
C GLY A 306 -5.81 -3.69 -45.15
N LEU A 307 -7.08 -3.99 -44.78
CA LEU A 307 -8.26 -3.33 -45.35
C LEU A 307 -9.27 -2.77 -44.33
N SER A 308 -9.08 -2.98 -43.03
CA SER A 308 -9.93 -2.36 -42.01
C SER A 308 -9.12 -1.36 -41.21
N ALA A 309 -9.39 -0.07 -41.44
CA ALA A 309 -8.91 0.97 -40.54
C ALA A 309 -9.43 0.66 -39.11
N GLY A 310 -8.55 0.56 -38.14
CA GLY A 310 -8.94 0.30 -36.75
C GLY A 310 -9.98 1.31 -36.28
N VAL A 311 -10.75 0.96 -35.28
CA VAL A 311 -11.79 1.84 -34.73
C VAL A 311 -11.14 3.08 -34.11
N VAL A 312 -11.41 4.25 -34.69
CA VAL A 312 -10.94 5.53 -34.15
C VAL A 312 -11.96 6.00 -33.10
N ALA A 313 -11.47 6.22 -31.90
CA ALA A 313 -12.30 6.73 -30.80
C ALA A 313 -11.61 7.91 -30.08
N PRO A 314 -12.40 8.78 -29.42
CA PRO A 314 -11.82 9.82 -28.58
C PRO A 314 -10.95 9.22 -27.50
N HIS A 315 -9.76 9.77 -27.34
CA HIS A 315 -8.77 9.34 -26.36
C HIS A 315 -8.24 7.89 -26.54
N GLY A 316 -8.59 7.21 -27.65
CA GLY A 316 -8.25 5.80 -27.84
C GLY A 316 -8.98 4.85 -26.89
N ILE A 317 -10.12 5.26 -26.37
CA ILE A 317 -10.94 4.51 -25.42
C ILE A 317 -12.28 4.16 -26.11
N PRO A 318 -12.76 2.90 -25.99
CA PRO A 318 -14.08 2.53 -26.52
C PRO A 318 -15.19 3.38 -25.93
N LEU A 319 -16.22 3.68 -26.71
CA LEU A 319 -17.34 4.53 -26.29
C LEU A 319 -18.06 3.99 -25.05
N ASP A 320 -18.21 2.67 -24.95
CA ASP A 320 -18.86 2.00 -23.81
C ASP A 320 -18.21 2.34 -22.47
N LEU A 321 -16.88 2.42 -22.43
CA LEU A 321 -16.14 2.82 -21.23
C LEU A 321 -16.17 4.34 -21.07
N LEU A 322 -16.11 5.08 -22.19
CA LEU A 322 -16.09 6.54 -22.15
C LEU A 322 -17.40 7.11 -21.58
N ASP A 323 -18.55 6.49 -21.87
CA ASP A 323 -19.84 6.88 -21.32
C ASP A 323 -19.93 6.73 -19.79
N ARG A 324 -19.10 5.89 -19.21
CA ARG A 324 -18.98 5.71 -17.75
C ARG A 324 -17.97 6.66 -17.13
N CYS A 325 -17.20 7.40 -17.95
CA CYS A 325 -16.15 8.28 -17.47
C CYS A 325 -16.65 9.72 -17.28
N MET A 326 -16.31 10.30 -16.14
CA MET A 326 -16.34 11.74 -15.98
C MET A 326 -15.04 12.32 -16.53
N ILE A 327 -15.14 13.15 -17.56
CA ILE A 327 -13.95 13.69 -18.26
C ILE A 327 -13.58 15.04 -17.66
N VAL A 328 -12.38 15.15 -17.13
CA VAL A 328 -11.80 16.39 -16.64
C VAL A 328 -10.62 16.76 -17.54
N ARG A 329 -10.72 17.91 -18.18
CA ARG A 329 -9.69 18.41 -19.07
C ARG A 329 -8.64 19.20 -18.31
N THR A 330 -7.37 18.87 -18.52
CA THR A 330 -6.22 19.67 -18.04
C THR A 330 -5.67 20.52 -19.17
N LEU A 331 -5.41 21.79 -18.88
CA LEU A 331 -4.91 22.77 -19.83
C LEU A 331 -3.40 22.99 -19.66
N PRO A 332 -2.68 23.47 -20.70
CA PRO A 332 -1.31 23.95 -20.53
C PRO A 332 -1.26 25.07 -19.49
N TYR A 333 -0.21 25.13 -18.71
CA TYR A 333 -0.02 26.16 -17.68
C TYR A 333 0.23 27.53 -18.30
N VAL A 334 -0.34 28.57 -17.68
CA VAL A 334 -0.07 29.97 -18.00
C VAL A 334 1.25 30.39 -17.34
N GLU A 335 1.86 31.46 -17.84
CA GLU A 335 3.17 31.97 -17.39
C GLU A 335 3.22 32.21 -15.88
N ASP A 336 2.20 32.83 -15.32
CA ASP A 336 2.09 33.08 -13.87
C ASP A 336 2.01 31.80 -13.05
N GLU A 337 1.31 30.78 -13.58
CA GLU A 337 1.22 29.47 -12.95
C GLU A 337 2.57 28.74 -12.97
N ILE A 338 3.29 28.78 -14.10
CA ILE A 338 4.64 28.22 -14.23
C ILE A 338 5.56 28.87 -13.19
N ARG A 339 5.52 30.20 -13.08
CA ARG A 339 6.32 30.96 -12.11
C ARG A 339 6.04 30.54 -10.68
N GLN A 340 4.76 30.40 -10.31
CA GLN A 340 4.36 29.91 -8.98
C GLN A 340 4.82 28.49 -8.70
N VAL A 341 4.69 27.58 -9.66
CA VAL A 341 5.14 26.18 -9.51
C VAL A 341 6.65 26.12 -9.31
N ILE A 342 7.44 26.90 -10.07
CA ILE A 342 8.88 26.97 -9.90
C ILE A 342 9.23 27.53 -8.52
N ARG A 343 8.58 28.60 -8.05
CA ARG A 343 8.81 29.16 -6.69
C ARG A 343 8.52 28.14 -5.58
N ILE A 344 7.41 27.42 -5.68
CA ILE A 344 7.07 26.38 -4.70
C ILE A 344 8.15 25.28 -4.70
N ARG A 345 8.57 24.85 -5.88
CA ARG A 345 9.58 23.80 -6.01
C ARG A 345 10.94 24.21 -5.45
N THR A 346 11.39 25.43 -5.76
CA THR A 346 12.65 25.98 -5.23
C THR A 346 12.61 26.15 -3.71
N ALA A 347 11.49 26.60 -3.16
CA ALA A 347 11.29 26.69 -1.72
C ALA A 347 11.32 25.31 -1.04
N THR A 348 10.70 24.29 -1.66
CA THR A 348 10.68 22.91 -1.13
C THR A 348 12.07 22.27 -1.16
N GLU A 349 12.86 22.51 -2.19
CA GLU A 349 14.22 21.98 -2.34
C GLU A 349 15.29 22.83 -1.64
N GLY A 350 14.92 24.00 -1.06
CA GLY A 350 15.84 24.89 -0.39
C GLY A 350 16.83 25.61 -1.33
N ILE A 351 16.48 25.71 -2.62
CA ILE A 351 17.34 26.34 -3.65
C ILE A 351 17.07 27.84 -3.67
N ALA A 352 18.12 28.64 -3.46
CA ALA A 352 18.05 30.08 -3.61
C ALA A 352 18.11 30.47 -5.09
N VAL A 353 17.04 31.09 -5.60
CA VAL A 353 16.93 31.51 -7.01
C VAL A 353 16.72 33.01 -7.09
N SER A 354 17.54 33.72 -7.89
CA SER A 354 17.35 35.15 -8.17
C SER A 354 16.10 35.40 -9.01
N GLU A 355 15.51 36.61 -8.92
CA GLU A 355 14.32 36.93 -9.72
C GLU A 355 14.60 36.88 -11.24
N ASP A 356 15.80 37.22 -11.67
CA ASP A 356 16.20 37.14 -13.08
C ASP A 356 16.27 35.68 -13.57
N ALA A 357 16.82 34.80 -12.76
CA ALA A 357 16.84 33.35 -13.05
C ALA A 357 15.41 32.77 -13.08
N LEU A 358 14.55 33.19 -12.17
CA LEU A 358 13.15 32.80 -12.14
C LEU A 358 12.40 33.25 -13.40
N ASN A 359 12.61 34.49 -13.85
CA ASN A 359 12.02 34.99 -15.09
C ASN A 359 12.48 34.18 -16.31
N LYS A 360 13.79 33.89 -16.37
CA LYS A 360 14.37 33.12 -17.45
C LYS A 360 13.87 31.67 -17.46
N LEU A 361 13.76 31.00 -16.31
CA LEU A 361 13.18 29.66 -16.18
C LEU A 361 11.70 29.68 -16.57
N THR A 362 10.95 30.69 -16.21
CA THR A 362 9.54 30.85 -16.60
C THR A 362 9.39 31.00 -18.11
N GLU A 363 10.22 31.83 -18.75
CA GLU A 363 10.23 31.96 -20.20
C GLU A 363 10.56 30.63 -20.90
N LEU A 364 11.61 29.92 -20.43
CA LEU A 364 11.96 28.59 -20.94
C LEU A 364 10.82 27.59 -20.77
N GLY A 365 10.17 27.58 -19.60
CA GLY A 365 9.02 26.70 -19.33
C GLY A 365 7.82 26.97 -20.24
N LYS A 366 7.60 28.23 -20.62
CA LYS A 366 6.56 28.61 -21.58
C LYS A 366 6.89 28.17 -23.02
N ARG A 367 8.16 28.30 -23.41
CA ARG A 367 8.62 27.94 -24.77
C ARG A 367 8.74 26.41 -24.99
N THR A 368 9.02 25.64 -23.94
CA THR A 368 9.23 24.19 -24.01
C THR A 368 8.17 23.44 -23.22
N SER A 369 8.40 23.23 -21.93
CA SER A 369 7.47 22.60 -20.99
C SER A 369 7.84 22.93 -19.55
N LEU A 370 6.85 22.88 -18.65
CA LEU A 370 7.09 23.03 -17.20
C LEU A 370 8.08 21.96 -16.69
N ARG A 371 7.98 20.72 -17.19
CA ARG A 371 8.86 19.63 -16.79
C ARG A 371 10.33 19.95 -17.11
N PHE A 372 10.61 20.52 -18.27
CA PHE A 372 11.95 20.91 -18.67
C PHE A 372 12.51 22.02 -17.75
N ALA A 373 11.70 23.05 -17.46
CA ALA A 373 12.11 24.11 -16.56
C ALA A 373 12.43 23.60 -15.14
N LEU A 374 11.64 22.67 -14.61
CA LEU A 374 11.91 22.05 -13.32
C LEU A 374 13.15 21.14 -13.31
N GLN A 375 13.42 20.43 -14.42
CA GLN A 375 14.61 19.60 -14.54
C GLN A 375 15.92 20.41 -14.58
N LEU A 376 15.87 21.66 -14.98
CA LEU A 376 17.04 22.55 -14.98
C LEU A 376 17.42 23.04 -13.56
N LEU A 377 16.53 22.97 -12.57
CA LEU A 377 16.81 23.44 -11.22
C LEU A 377 17.94 22.68 -10.53
N ALA A 378 17.89 21.36 -10.57
CA ALA A 378 18.89 20.53 -9.90
C ALA A 378 20.32 20.70 -10.51
N PRO A 379 20.53 20.62 -11.85
CA PRO A 379 21.85 20.92 -12.42
C PRO A 379 22.33 22.34 -12.14
N ALA A 380 21.42 23.34 -12.18
CA ALA A 380 21.79 24.72 -11.90
C ALA A 380 22.25 24.92 -10.44
N SER A 381 21.59 24.25 -9.48
CA SER A 381 21.98 24.32 -8.06
C SER A 381 23.31 23.66 -7.73
N VAL A 382 23.79 22.73 -8.57
CA VAL A 382 25.09 22.05 -8.39
C VAL A 382 26.23 22.89 -9.01
N LEU A 383 25.92 23.73 -9.99
CA LEU A 383 26.91 24.59 -10.69
C LEU A 383 27.15 25.90 -10.00
N THR A 384 26.30 26.30 -9.05
CA THR A 384 26.45 27.48 -8.20
C THR A 384 26.99 27.14 -6.83
#